data_0d02b45ace4940218fcaa983f037af39
#
_entry.id   0d02b45ace4940218fcaa983f037af39
#
_cell.length_a   1.000
_cell.length_b   1.000
_cell.length_c   1.000
_cell.angle_alpha   90.00
_cell.angle_beta   90.00
_cell.angle_gamma   90.00
#
_symmetry.space_group_name_H-M   'P 1'
#
loop_
_entity.id
_entity.type
_entity.pdbx_description
1 polymer ?
#
loop_
_entity_poly.entity_id
_entity_poly.type
_entity_poly.pdbx_seq_one_letter_code
_entity_poly.pdbx_strand_id
1 'polypeptide(L)'
;MYKRQVIKSTVESVAENTTDWAVAPIFWSAIFGGLGGILYRTVNIIDNTVGYKTDTYINFGKFPAKLDDVLSFIPARIAALLMKMNVSYLHLDSKNASQVYKKDRRKSPSPNSAQTQSVCAGALGIQLGSDEYYGGQLVRKPVIGRNLKPCEPNDIFWANQLLLGTSFYAMLFTAVIRTALFFVI
;
A
#
# COMPACT_ATOMS: atom_id res chain seq x y z
N MET A 1 -20.07 -10.86 12.19
CA MET A 1 -19.16 -11.31 11.11
C MET A 1 -18.90 -10.16 10.13
N TYR A 2 -19.90 -9.54 9.55
CA TYR A 2 -19.82 -8.43 8.60
C TYR A 2 -19.00 -7.22 9.07
N LYS A 3 -19.16 -6.75 10.30
CA LYS A 3 -18.41 -5.59 10.84
C LYS A 3 -16.88 -5.77 10.81
N ARG A 4 -16.39 -6.95 11.18
CA ARG A 4 -14.94 -7.23 11.15
C ARG A 4 -14.38 -7.29 9.73
N GLN A 5 -15.16 -7.77 8.78
CA GLN A 5 -14.78 -7.79 7.37
C GLN A 5 -14.61 -6.38 6.83
N VAL A 6 -15.57 -5.48 7.12
CA VAL A 6 -15.46 -4.06 6.72
C VAL A 6 -14.21 -3.41 7.31
N ILE A 7 -13.92 -3.65 8.62
CA ILE A 7 -12.72 -3.10 9.25
C ILE A 7 -11.45 -3.61 8.56
N LYS A 8 -11.34 -4.92 8.30
CA LYS A 8 -10.19 -5.50 7.59
C LYS A 8 -10.00 -4.89 6.22
N SER A 9 -11.05 -4.84 5.40
CA SER A 9 -10.98 -4.26 4.05
C SER A 9 -10.59 -2.78 4.09
N THR A 10 -11.05 -2.03 5.10
CA THR A 10 -10.65 -0.64 5.30
C THR A 10 -9.16 -0.53 5.61
N VAL A 11 -8.63 -1.35 6.54
CA VAL A 11 -7.20 -1.36 6.88
C VAL A 11 -6.36 -1.79 5.68
N GLU A 12 -6.80 -2.78 4.89
CA GLU A 12 -6.15 -3.18 3.64
C GLU A 12 -6.05 -2.02 2.67
N SER A 13 -7.16 -1.32 2.43
CA SER A 13 -7.21 -0.17 1.51
C SER A 13 -6.32 0.98 1.99
N VAL A 14 -6.32 1.31 3.28
CA VAL A 14 -5.45 2.36 3.84
C VAL A 14 -3.98 1.99 3.67
N ALA A 15 -3.61 0.74 3.95
CA ALA A 15 -2.24 0.28 3.81
C ALA A 15 -1.77 0.33 2.34
N GLU A 16 -2.60 -0.08 1.39
CA GLU A 16 -2.32 -0.03 -0.06
C GLU A 16 -2.25 1.41 -0.56
N ASN A 17 -3.21 2.26 -0.17
CA ASN A 17 -3.26 3.68 -0.52
C ASN A 17 -2.04 4.47 0.00
N THR A 18 -1.32 3.98 1.01
CA THR A 18 -0.05 4.57 1.42
C THR A 18 0.96 4.60 0.26
N THR A 19 0.99 3.56 -0.56
CA THR A 19 1.80 3.55 -1.79
C THR A 19 1.14 4.41 -2.87
N ASP A 20 -0.09 4.11 -3.22
CA ASP A 20 -0.71 4.57 -4.45
C ASP A 20 -1.12 6.04 -4.42
N TRP A 21 -1.50 6.54 -3.24
CA TRP A 21 -2.01 7.91 -3.08
C TRP A 21 -1.00 8.86 -2.47
N ALA A 22 0.04 8.35 -1.84
CA ALA A 22 1.03 9.21 -1.21
C ALA A 22 2.44 8.99 -1.76
N VAL A 23 3.06 7.84 -1.47
CA VAL A 23 4.50 7.68 -1.74
C VAL A 23 4.82 7.66 -3.23
N ALA A 24 4.03 6.99 -4.07
CA ALA A 24 4.32 6.91 -5.49
C ALA A 24 4.10 8.24 -6.22
N PRO A 25 3.02 9.01 -6.01
CA PRO A 25 2.92 10.35 -6.56
C PRO A 25 4.06 11.28 -6.13
N ILE A 26 4.47 11.25 -4.85
CA ILE A 26 5.60 12.03 -4.32
C ILE A 26 6.90 11.62 -5.03
N PHE A 27 7.15 10.31 -5.15
CA PHE A 27 8.33 9.76 -5.83
C PHE A 27 8.43 10.22 -7.28
N TRP A 28 7.36 10.08 -8.06
CA TRP A 28 7.35 10.49 -9.46
C TRP A 28 7.39 12.01 -9.63
N SER A 29 6.80 12.75 -8.71
CA SER A 29 6.93 14.22 -8.67
C SER A 29 8.36 14.66 -8.32
N ALA A 30 9.08 13.90 -7.52
CA ALA A 30 10.48 14.17 -7.22
C ALA A 30 11.38 14.06 -8.46
N ILE A 31 11.08 13.13 -9.37
CA ILE A 31 11.90 12.87 -10.57
C ILE A 31 11.50 13.81 -11.71
N PHE A 32 10.22 13.90 -12.02
CA PHE A 32 9.69 14.57 -13.22
C PHE A 32 8.86 15.83 -12.92
N GLY A 33 8.92 16.36 -11.68
CA GLY A 33 8.09 17.48 -11.27
C GLY A 33 6.62 17.07 -11.08
N GLY A 34 5.74 18.07 -10.93
CA GLY A 34 4.31 17.82 -10.73
C GLY A 34 3.65 16.98 -11.84
N LEU A 35 4.14 17.10 -13.06
CA LEU A 35 3.66 16.31 -14.20
C LEU A 35 3.86 14.81 -13.99
N GLY A 36 5.00 14.40 -13.42
CA GLY A 36 5.28 12.99 -13.12
C GLY A 36 4.28 12.39 -12.13
N GLY A 37 3.94 13.13 -11.08
CA GLY A 37 2.92 12.72 -10.12
C GLY A 37 1.53 12.61 -10.75
N ILE A 38 1.14 13.56 -11.60
CA ILE A 38 -0.15 13.55 -12.31
C ILE A 38 -0.22 12.34 -13.26
N LEU A 39 0.82 12.10 -14.05
CA LEU A 39 0.86 10.96 -14.97
C LEU A 39 0.75 9.63 -14.23
N TYR A 40 1.52 9.46 -13.14
CA TYR A 40 1.38 8.28 -12.31
C TYR A 40 -0.05 8.09 -11.79
N ARG A 41 -0.64 9.14 -11.22
CA ARG A 41 -2.03 9.07 -10.71
C ARG A 41 -3.04 8.75 -11.79
N THR A 42 -2.84 9.26 -13.00
CA THR A 42 -3.71 8.93 -14.13
C THR A 42 -3.67 7.45 -14.44
N VAL A 43 -2.48 6.83 -14.53
CA VAL A 43 -2.33 5.39 -14.77
C VAL A 43 -2.98 4.58 -13.64
N ASN A 44 -2.72 4.94 -12.39
CA ASN A 44 -3.29 4.27 -11.23
C ASN A 44 -4.83 4.35 -11.18
N ILE A 45 -5.43 5.50 -11.52
CA ILE A 45 -6.88 5.65 -11.61
C ILE A 45 -7.45 4.78 -12.75
N ILE A 46 -6.79 4.74 -13.91
CA ILE A 46 -7.23 3.90 -15.03
C ILE A 46 -7.18 2.43 -14.61
N ASP A 47 -6.10 1.96 -13.96
CA ASP A 47 -6.02 0.58 -13.46
C ASP A 47 -7.16 0.28 -12.47
N ASN A 48 -7.37 1.13 -11.49
CA ASN A 48 -8.43 0.97 -10.50
C ASN A 48 -9.86 1.01 -11.09
N THR A 49 -10.03 1.57 -12.30
CA THR A 49 -11.32 1.69 -12.97
C THR A 49 -11.58 0.53 -13.94
N VAL A 50 -10.58 0.16 -14.74
CA VAL A 50 -10.74 -0.82 -15.84
C VAL A 50 -9.85 -2.06 -15.70
N GLY A 51 -8.97 -2.12 -14.70
CA GLY A 51 -8.09 -3.26 -14.42
C GLY A 51 -8.82 -4.52 -13.92
N TYR A 52 -10.14 -4.43 -13.71
CA TYR A 52 -10.95 -5.56 -13.27
C TYR A 52 -11.02 -6.65 -14.35
N LYS A 53 -10.84 -7.91 -13.91
CA LYS A 53 -10.94 -9.10 -14.78
C LYS A 53 -12.40 -9.46 -15.06
N THR A 54 -13.18 -8.53 -15.60
CA THR A 54 -14.51 -8.79 -16.12
C THR A 54 -14.43 -9.09 -17.62
N ASP A 55 -15.40 -9.82 -18.16
CA ASP A 55 -15.41 -10.19 -19.60
C ASP A 55 -15.28 -8.97 -20.51
N THR A 56 -15.82 -7.81 -20.07
CA THR A 56 -15.77 -6.55 -20.81
C THR A 56 -14.37 -5.93 -20.84
N TYR A 57 -13.59 -6.03 -19.76
CA TYR A 57 -12.32 -5.31 -19.59
C TYR A 57 -11.08 -6.21 -19.58
N ILE A 58 -11.23 -7.54 -19.71
CA ILE A 58 -10.14 -8.50 -19.56
C ILE A 58 -8.96 -8.25 -20.51
N ASN A 59 -9.20 -7.73 -21.70
CA ASN A 59 -8.13 -7.41 -22.66
C ASN A 59 -7.65 -5.96 -22.54
N PHE A 60 -8.58 -5.01 -22.34
CA PHE A 60 -8.27 -3.58 -22.23
C PHE A 60 -7.57 -3.24 -20.90
N GLY A 61 -8.01 -3.82 -19.78
CA GLY A 61 -7.45 -3.56 -18.45
C GLY A 61 -6.08 -4.18 -18.20
N LYS A 62 -5.62 -5.12 -19.02
CA LYS A 62 -4.29 -5.75 -18.84
C LYS A 62 -3.12 -4.77 -18.98
N PHE A 63 -3.21 -3.82 -19.89
CA PHE A 63 -2.13 -2.87 -20.16
C PHE A 63 -1.99 -1.87 -18.98
N PRO A 64 -3.06 -1.15 -18.57
CA PRO A 64 -2.97 -0.26 -17.42
C PRO A 64 -2.54 -0.97 -16.14
N ALA A 65 -3.05 -2.19 -15.85
CA ALA A 65 -2.66 -2.95 -14.67
C ALA A 65 -1.16 -3.29 -14.65
N LYS A 66 -0.60 -3.73 -15.79
CA LYS A 66 0.84 -3.98 -15.87
C LYS A 66 1.68 -2.71 -15.79
N LEU A 67 1.19 -1.61 -16.36
CA LEU A 67 1.89 -0.33 -16.30
C LEU A 67 1.90 0.21 -14.88
N ASP A 68 0.78 0.13 -14.16
CA ASP A 68 0.70 0.48 -12.74
C ASP A 68 1.64 -0.38 -11.91
N ASP A 69 1.64 -1.70 -12.10
CA ASP A 69 2.55 -2.61 -11.41
C ASP A 69 4.03 -2.23 -11.59
N VAL A 70 4.43 -1.80 -12.79
CA VAL A 70 5.81 -1.36 -13.09
C VAL A 70 6.10 -0.02 -12.42
N LEU A 71 5.21 0.96 -12.55
CA LEU A 71 5.40 2.30 -11.99
C LEU A 71 5.37 2.29 -10.46
N SER A 72 4.58 1.42 -9.85
CA SER A 72 4.48 1.27 -8.39
C SER A 72 5.58 0.39 -7.80
N PHE A 73 6.40 -0.30 -8.63
CA PHE A 73 7.35 -1.30 -8.15
C PHE A 73 8.37 -0.74 -7.15
N ILE A 74 9.07 0.33 -7.50
CA ILE A 74 10.05 0.99 -6.62
C ILE A 74 9.33 1.74 -5.48
N PRO A 75 8.32 2.59 -5.75
CA PRO A 75 7.59 3.30 -4.71
C PRO A 75 7.02 2.41 -3.59
N ALA A 76 6.46 1.26 -3.91
CA ALA A 76 5.90 0.35 -2.91
C ALA A 76 6.95 -0.18 -1.92
N ARG A 77 8.17 -0.39 -2.37
CA ARG A 77 9.29 -0.84 -1.52
C ARG A 77 9.79 0.30 -0.64
N ILE A 78 9.86 1.50 -1.19
CA ILE A 78 10.16 2.72 -0.41
C ILE A 78 9.08 2.94 0.63
N ALA A 79 7.80 2.85 0.25
CA ALA A 79 6.67 3.00 1.17
C ALA A 79 6.75 1.99 2.33
N ALA A 80 7.01 0.72 2.05
CA ALA A 80 7.17 -0.30 3.08
C ALA A 80 8.36 -0.01 4.01
N LEU A 81 9.47 0.50 3.50
CA LEU A 81 10.63 0.88 4.32
C LEU A 81 10.29 2.06 5.23
N LEU A 82 9.70 3.12 4.68
CA LEU A 82 9.28 4.30 5.44
C LEU A 82 8.20 3.96 6.47
N MET A 83 7.24 3.09 6.10
CA MET A 83 6.23 2.61 7.05
C MET A 83 6.85 1.84 8.21
N LYS A 84 7.88 1.00 7.98
CA LYS A 84 8.61 0.34 9.06
C LYS A 84 9.32 1.32 10.00
N MET A 85 9.87 2.42 9.48
CA MET A 85 10.42 3.49 10.32
C MET A 85 9.31 4.12 11.17
N ASN A 86 8.14 4.38 10.57
CA ASN A 86 7.00 4.95 11.28
C ASN A 86 6.42 3.98 12.34
N VAL A 87 6.42 2.67 12.09
CA VAL A 87 6.05 1.65 13.08
C VAL A 87 6.90 1.79 14.35
N SER A 88 8.21 2.00 14.19
CA SER A 88 9.11 2.20 15.33
C SER A 88 8.85 3.53 16.06
N TYR A 89 8.58 4.59 15.32
CA TYR A 89 8.24 5.90 15.88
C TYR A 89 6.93 5.88 16.69
N LEU A 90 5.93 5.17 16.21
CA LEU A 90 4.63 5.00 16.86
C LEU A 90 4.65 3.96 18.00
N HIS A 91 5.81 3.39 18.33
CA HIS A 91 5.98 2.33 19.34
C HIS A 91 5.09 1.09 19.11
N LEU A 92 4.74 0.80 17.84
CA LEU A 92 4.05 -0.41 17.44
C LEU A 92 5.03 -1.59 17.33
N ASP A 93 4.54 -2.81 17.10
CA ASP A 93 5.39 -4.01 17.06
C ASP A 93 6.27 -4.08 15.80
N SER A 94 7.43 -3.43 15.84
CA SER A 94 8.43 -3.38 14.78
C SER A 94 9.03 -4.76 14.46
N LYS A 95 9.15 -5.64 15.46
CA LYS A 95 9.69 -6.97 15.29
C LYS A 95 8.74 -7.83 14.48
N ASN A 96 7.46 -7.86 14.87
CA ASN A 96 6.45 -8.61 14.15
C ASN A 96 6.20 -8.02 12.75
N ALA A 97 6.17 -6.68 12.60
CA ALA A 97 6.08 -6.01 11.30
C ALA A 97 7.19 -6.47 10.34
N SER A 98 8.44 -6.53 10.83
CA SER A 98 9.58 -6.99 10.02
C SER A 98 9.51 -8.48 9.68
N GLN A 99 9.02 -9.33 10.57
CA GLN A 99 8.84 -10.76 10.32
C GLN A 99 7.75 -11.02 9.28
N VAL A 100 6.58 -10.37 9.45
CA VAL A 100 5.47 -10.49 8.52
C VAL A 100 5.85 -9.95 7.14
N TYR A 101 6.51 -8.80 7.07
CA TYR A 101 7.01 -8.25 5.82
C TYR A 101 7.90 -9.23 5.06
N LYS A 102 8.90 -9.82 5.73
CA LYS A 102 9.81 -10.79 5.10
C LYS A 102 9.07 -12.01 4.53
N LYS A 103 8.05 -12.49 5.25
CA LYS A 103 7.31 -13.69 4.90
C LYS A 103 6.22 -13.44 3.84
N ASP A 104 5.49 -12.33 3.97
CA ASP A 104 4.19 -12.16 3.29
C ASP A 104 4.19 -11.10 2.17
N ARG A 105 5.25 -10.30 2.02
CA ARG A 105 5.33 -9.20 1.03
C ARG A 105 5.15 -9.60 -0.45
N ARG A 106 5.14 -10.88 -0.76
CA ARG A 106 4.99 -11.43 -2.12
C ARG A 106 3.75 -12.28 -2.29
N LYS A 107 2.84 -12.28 -1.32
CA LYS A 107 1.65 -13.14 -1.37
C LYS A 107 0.52 -12.57 -2.23
N SER A 108 0.49 -11.25 -2.47
CA SER A 108 -0.53 -10.65 -3.32
C SER A 108 -0.29 -10.98 -4.80
N PRO A 109 -1.37 -11.07 -5.61
CA PRO A 109 -1.27 -11.14 -7.06
C PRO A 109 -0.54 -9.94 -7.68
N SER A 110 -0.73 -8.73 -7.14
CA SER A 110 0.11 -7.58 -7.45
C SER A 110 1.43 -7.67 -6.68
N PRO A 111 2.59 -7.39 -7.31
CA PRO A 111 3.89 -7.40 -6.65
C PRO A 111 4.06 -6.25 -5.63
N ASN A 112 3.10 -5.33 -5.56
CA ASN A 112 3.19 -4.06 -4.86
C ASN A 112 2.30 -3.97 -3.62
N SER A 113 1.03 -4.37 -3.68
CA SER A 113 0.05 -4.17 -2.61
C SER A 113 0.45 -4.84 -1.29
N ALA A 114 1.02 -6.06 -1.33
CA ALA A 114 1.46 -6.75 -0.14
C ALA A 114 2.68 -6.11 0.56
N GLN A 115 3.36 -5.15 -0.06
CA GLN A 115 4.52 -4.51 0.56
C GLN A 115 4.11 -3.73 1.83
N THR A 116 3.19 -2.80 1.69
CA THR A 116 2.68 -1.99 2.81
C THR A 116 1.66 -2.75 3.66
N GLN A 117 0.80 -3.57 3.05
CA GLN A 117 -0.17 -4.40 3.77
C GLN A 117 0.52 -5.34 4.78
N SER A 118 1.64 -5.96 4.41
CA SER A 118 2.37 -6.86 5.30
C SER A 118 3.03 -6.12 6.48
N VAL A 119 3.54 -4.92 6.27
CA VAL A 119 4.08 -4.10 7.37
C VAL A 119 2.96 -3.69 8.32
N CYS A 120 1.84 -3.18 7.78
CA CYS A 120 0.69 -2.74 8.56
C CYS A 120 0.10 -3.91 9.37
N ALA A 121 -0.17 -5.06 8.73
CA ALA A 121 -0.69 -6.25 9.40
C ALA A 121 0.21 -6.72 10.55
N GLY A 122 1.52 -6.73 10.31
CA GLY A 122 2.51 -7.09 11.31
C GLY A 122 2.59 -6.11 12.46
N ALA A 123 2.58 -4.80 12.17
CA ALA A 123 2.62 -3.74 13.18
C ALA A 123 1.40 -3.78 14.12
N LEU A 124 0.22 -4.08 13.56
CA LEU A 124 -1.04 -4.13 14.31
C LEU A 124 -1.33 -5.51 14.93
N GLY A 125 -0.56 -6.55 14.60
CA GLY A 125 -0.76 -7.92 15.09
C GLY A 125 -2.06 -8.56 14.57
N ILE A 126 -2.55 -8.12 13.41
CA ILE A 126 -3.79 -8.61 12.80
C ILE A 126 -3.53 -9.41 11.53
N GLN A 127 -4.53 -10.14 11.11
CA GLN A 127 -4.54 -10.85 9.84
C GLN A 127 -5.44 -10.13 8.85
N LEU A 128 -4.88 -9.73 7.72
CA LEU A 128 -5.55 -9.19 6.55
C LEU A 128 -5.78 -10.30 5.51
N GLY A 129 -6.63 -10.01 4.53
CA GLY A 129 -7.07 -11.02 3.57
C GLY A 129 -7.94 -12.10 4.22
N SER A 130 -8.87 -12.57 3.49
CA SER A 130 -9.71 -13.73 3.80
C SER A 130 -10.55 -14.04 2.58
N ASP A 131 -11.14 -15.22 2.55
CA ASP A 131 -12.18 -15.51 1.59
C ASP A 131 -13.38 -14.61 1.88
N GLU A 132 -13.78 -13.79 0.92
CA GLU A 132 -14.86 -12.82 1.04
C GLU A 132 -15.89 -13.01 -0.06
N TYR A 133 -17.16 -12.79 0.26
CA TYR A 133 -18.24 -12.84 -0.73
C TYR A 133 -18.53 -11.43 -1.26
N TYR A 134 -18.36 -11.25 -2.58
CA TYR A 134 -18.74 -10.05 -3.31
C TYR A 134 -19.84 -10.39 -4.32
N GLY A 135 -21.02 -9.78 -4.17
CA GLY A 135 -22.14 -10.06 -5.07
C GLY A 135 -22.55 -11.54 -5.16
N GLY A 136 -22.38 -12.31 -4.08
CA GLY A 136 -22.65 -13.74 -4.03
C GLY A 136 -21.54 -14.65 -4.55
N GLN A 137 -20.45 -14.10 -5.08
CA GLN A 137 -19.29 -14.86 -5.53
C GLN A 137 -18.19 -14.86 -4.47
N LEU A 138 -17.58 -16.04 -4.24
CA LEU A 138 -16.45 -16.20 -3.32
C LEU A 138 -15.18 -15.69 -3.97
N VAL A 139 -14.63 -14.61 -3.43
CA VAL A 139 -13.31 -14.08 -3.82
C VAL A 139 -12.27 -14.50 -2.78
N ARG A 140 -11.31 -15.30 -3.20
CA ARG A 140 -10.21 -15.75 -2.35
C ARG A 140 -9.10 -14.71 -2.37
N LYS A 141 -8.83 -14.09 -1.20
CA LYS A 141 -7.71 -13.17 -1.00
C LYS A 141 -6.58 -13.87 -0.25
N PRO A 142 -5.31 -13.63 -0.60
CA PRO A 142 -4.19 -14.19 0.13
C PRO A 142 -4.16 -13.67 1.57
N VAL A 143 -3.88 -14.56 2.49
CA VAL A 143 -3.76 -14.22 3.91
C VAL A 143 -2.42 -13.57 4.18
N ILE A 144 -2.43 -12.34 4.72
CA ILE A 144 -1.28 -11.52 5.08
C ILE A 144 -1.32 -11.23 6.57
N GLY A 145 -0.21 -11.43 7.27
CA GLY A 145 -0.12 -11.22 8.71
C GLY A 145 -0.44 -12.44 9.55
N ARG A 146 -0.50 -12.21 10.86
CA ARG A 146 -0.79 -13.22 11.89
C ARG A 146 -2.02 -12.78 12.67
N ASN A 147 -2.89 -13.70 13.02
CA ASN A 147 -4.05 -13.42 13.85
C ASN A 147 -3.67 -13.45 15.34
N LEU A 148 -2.89 -12.47 15.79
CA LEU A 148 -2.48 -12.34 17.21
C LEU A 148 -3.59 -11.73 18.05
N LYS A 149 -4.43 -10.90 17.44
CA LYS A 149 -5.64 -10.32 18.03
C LYS A 149 -6.74 -10.18 16.98
N PRO A 150 -8.01 -10.11 17.39
CA PRO A 150 -9.09 -9.77 16.47
C PRO A 150 -8.92 -8.36 15.91
N CYS A 151 -9.30 -8.17 14.65
CA CYS A 151 -9.30 -6.84 14.04
C CYS A 151 -10.43 -5.98 14.63
N GLU A 152 -10.12 -4.76 15.05
CA GLU A 152 -10.98 -3.84 15.77
C GLU A 152 -11.05 -2.45 15.09
N PRO A 153 -12.08 -1.62 15.34
CA PRO A 153 -12.19 -0.28 14.74
C PRO A 153 -10.97 0.61 14.98
N ASN A 154 -10.30 0.45 16.12
CA ASN A 154 -9.09 1.21 16.45
C ASN A 154 -7.89 0.87 15.53
N ASP A 155 -7.90 -0.28 14.86
CA ASP A 155 -6.87 -0.63 13.88
C ASP A 155 -6.94 0.27 12.63
N ILE A 156 -8.13 0.80 12.29
CA ILE A 156 -8.28 1.80 11.23
C ILE A 156 -7.55 3.10 11.61
N PHE A 157 -7.69 3.54 12.87
CA PHE A 157 -6.97 4.71 13.36
C PHE A 157 -5.46 4.52 13.23
N TRP A 158 -4.91 3.41 13.70
CA TRP A 158 -3.49 3.12 13.60
C TRP A 158 -2.99 2.97 12.16
N ALA A 159 -3.78 2.35 11.27
CA ALA A 159 -3.46 2.27 9.84
C ALA A 159 -3.35 3.67 9.22
N ASN A 160 -4.27 4.60 9.57
CA ASN A 160 -4.18 6.00 9.13
C ASN A 160 -2.95 6.72 9.70
N GLN A 161 -2.58 6.47 10.97
CA GLN A 161 -1.33 7.03 11.54
C GLN A 161 -0.10 6.50 10.81
N LEU A 162 -0.11 5.22 10.41
CA LEU A 162 0.95 4.65 9.57
C LEU A 162 1.00 5.32 8.19
N LEU A 163 -0.15 5.54 7.55
CA LEU A 163 -0.22 6.25 6.27
C LEU A 163 0.33 7.68 6.39
N LEU A 164 -0.18 8.47 7.34
CA LEU A 164 0.19 9.87 7.51
C LEU A 164 1.69 10.04 7.80
N GLY A 165 2.23 9.28 8.75
CA GLY A 165 3.64 9.36 9.09
C GLY A 165 4.55 8.87 7.94
N THR A 166 4.14 7.82 7.21
CA THR A 166 4.86 7.35 6.02
C THR A 166 4.89 8.41 4.93
N SER A 167 3.77 9.10 4.70
CA SER A 167 3.65 10.19 3.74
C SER A 167 4.54 11.38 4.14
N PHE A 168 4.56 11.72 5.43
CA PHE A 168 5.43 12.78 5.95
C PHE A 168 6.91 12.45 5.72
N TYR A 169 7.34 11.23 6.03
CA TYR A 169 8.73 10.81 5.74
C TYR A 169 9.04 10.87 4.23
N ALA A 170 8.12 10.43 3.37
CA ALA A 170 8.32 10.50 1.93
C ALA A 170 8.51 11.95 1.45
N MET A 171 7.70 12.89 1.95
CA MET A 171 7.85 14.31 1.65
C MET A 171 9.17 14.87 2.16
N LEU A 172 9.55 14.56 3.40
CA LEU A 172 10.79 15.03 4.00
C LEU A 172 12.02 14.56 3.22
N PHE A 173 12.10 13.25 2.93
CA PHE A 173 13.21 12.69 2.14
C PHE A 173 13.28 13.29 0.74
N THR A 174 12.14 13.47 0.08
CA THR A 174 12.09 14.10 -1.23
C THR A 174 12.57 15.55 -1.18
N ALA A 175 12.13 16.33 -0.19
CA ALA A 175 12.57 17.71 -0.01
C ALA A 175 14.10 17.79 0.22
N VAL A 176 14.64 16.95 1.09
CA VAL A 176 16.08 16.89 1.36
C VAL A 176 16.89 16.54 0.11
N ILE A 177 16.47 15.51 -0.63
CA ILE A 177 17.15 15.10 -1.87
C ILE A 177 17.10 16.22 -2.91
N ARG A 178 15.95 16.85 -3.15
CA ARG A 178 15.80 17.94 -4.12
C ARG A 178 16.64 19.15 -3.75
N THR A 179 16.67 19.52 -2.46
CA THR A 179 17.51 20.61 -1.98
C THR A 179 18.99 20.30 -2.16
N ALA A 180 19.43 19.11 -1.80
CA ALA A 180 20.81 18.69 -2.00
C ALA A 180 21.23 18.74 -3.48
N LEU A 181 20.37 18.24 -4.38
CA LEU A 181 20.64 18.29 -5.82
C LEU A 181 20.71 19.72 -6.35
N PHE A 182 19.86 20.63 -5.85
CA PHE A 182 19.88 22.03 -6.25
C PHE A 182 21.20 22.76 -5.92
N PHE A 183 21.88 22.37 -4.82
CA PHE A 183 23.17 22.97 -4.45
C PHE A 183 24.38 22.29 -5.10
N VAL A 184 24.21 21.16 -5.76
CA VAL A 184 25.31 20.41 -6.43
C VAL A 184 25.33 20.69 -7.94
N ILE A 185 24.20 21.06 -8.52
CA ILE A 185 24.07 21.41 -9.93
C ILE A 185 24.00 22.93 -10.09
#